data_bc4bcfac3891a14f37bdfba225bb8d31
#
_entry.id   bc4bcfac3891a14f37bdfba225bb8d31
#
_cell.length_a   1.000
_cell.length_b   1.000
_cell.length_c   1.000
_cell.angle_alpha   90.00
_cell.angle_beta   90.00
_cell.angle_gamma   90.00
#
_symmetry.space_group_name_H-M   'P 1'
#
loop_
_entity.id
_entity.type
_entity.pdbx_description
1 polymer ?
#
loop_
_entity_poly.entity_id
_entity_poly.type
_entity_poly.pdbx_seq_one_letter_code
_entity_poly.pdbx_strand_id
1 'polypeptide(L)'
;NAEEKMQNEKKSKELVSNISHDLKTPITSIKGYVEGIMDGVADTPEKMDKYIKTIYNKANDMDRLINELTTYSGIDSNKIPYHFHVLNIADYFQDCVEEVGLDLEQKDIQLNYTNLAPADTCIVADPEQLKKVINNIISNSVKYMGHDKGIIDIRILDEGESVRIEIEDNGKGIAAKDI
;
A
#
# COMPACT_ATOMS: atom_id res chain seq x y z
N ASN A 1 -19.62 23.79 -9.61
CA ASN A 1 -20.91 23.29 -10.05
C ASN A 1 -21.59 22.57 -8.88
N ALA A 2 -22.92 22.79 -8.68
CA ALA A 2 -23.64 22.22 -7.52
C ALA A 2 -23.66 20.68 -7.54
N GLU A 3 -23.71 20.07 -8.72
CA GLU A 3 -23.67 18.63 -8.92
C GLU A 3 -22.31 18.02 -8.55
N GLU A 4 -21.20 18.66 -8.90
CA GLU A 4 -19.86 18.23 -8.52
C GLU A 4 -19.66 18.29 -6.99
N LYS A 5 -20.17 19.35 -6.36
CA LYS A 5 -20.10 19.48 -4.91
C LYS A 5 -20.89 18.40 -4.19
N MET A 6 -22.07 18.09 -4.69
CA MET A 6 -22.94 17.04 -4.15
C MET A 6 -22.34 15.64 -4.35
N GLN A 7 -21.70 15.39 -5.51
CA GLN A 7 -20.98 14.14 -5.77
C GLN A 7 -19.75 13.97 -4.85
N ASN A 8 -18.99 15.03 -4.62
CA ASN A 8 -17.84 14.99 -3.72
C ASN A 8 -18.26 14.78 -2.27
N GLU A 9 -19.34 15.42 -1.81
CA GLU A 9 -19.88 15.19 -0.47
C GLU A 9 -20.39 13.74 -0.29
N LYS A 10 -21.00 13.15 -1.31
CA LYS A 10 -21.44 11.75 -1.29
C LYS A 10 -20.24 10.79 -1.20
N LYS A 11 -19.23 10.98 -2.06
CA LYS A 11 -18.00 10.18 -2.05
C LYS A 11 -17.27 10.28 -0.71
N SER A 12 -17.19 11.49 -0.12
CA SER A 12 -16.58 11.70 1.17
C SER A 12 -17.31 10.98 2.30
N LYS A 13 -18.65 10.97 2.30
CA LYS A 13 -19.47 10.24 3.28
C LYS A 13 -19.32 8.73 3.15
N GLU A 14 -19.32 8.20 1.92
CA GLU A 14 -19.09 6.78 1.66
C GLU A 14 -17.69 6.34 2.13
N LEU A 15 -16.67 7.15 1.86
CA LEU A 15 -15.32 6.88 2.32
C LEU A 15 -15.23 6.84 3.84
N VAL A 16 -15.76 7.85 4.54
CA VAL A 16 -15.75 7.90 6.01
C VAL A 16 -16.51 6.70 6.60
N SER A 17 -17.61 6.28 5.98
CA SER A 17 -18.36 5.10 6.40
C SER A 17 -17.54 3.82 6.24
N ASN A 18 -16.88 3.64 5.09
CA ASN A 18 -16.05 2.47 4.80
C ASN A 18 -14.85 2.40 5.75
N ILE A 19 -14.16 3.50 5.97
CA ILE A 19 -13.01 3.57 6.89
C ILE A 19 -13.46 3.30 8.33
N SER A 20 -14.62 3.84 8.75
CA SER A 20 -15.16 3.55 10.08
C SER A 20 -15.43 2.06 10.28
N HIS A 21 -15.96 1.38 9.26
CA HIS A 21 -16.15 -0.06 9.25
C HIS A 21 -14.80 -0.80 9.32
N ASP A 22 -13.82 -0.38 8.50
CA ASP A 22 -12.52 -1.03 8.42
C ASP A 22 -11.67 -0.80 9.69
N LEU A 23 -11.86 0.30 10.41
CA LEU A 23 -11.28 0.52 11.73
C LEU A 23 -11.96 -0.30 12.83
N LYS A 24 -13.26 -0.53 12.72
CA LYS A 24 -13.99 -1.30 13.72
C LYS A 24 -13.54 -2.75 13.79
N THR A 25 -13.17 -3.35 12.69
CA THR A 25 -12.71 -4.75 12.62
C THR A 25 -11.45 -5.00 13.45
N PRO A 26 -10.33 -4.30 13.29
CA PRO A 26 -9.14 -4.49 14.12
C PRO A 26 -9.39 -4.12 15.59
N ILE A 27 -10.21 -3.09 15.88
CA ILE A 27 -10.58 -2.72 17.27
C ILE A 27 -11.28 -3.88 17.94
N THR A 28 -12.27 -4.49 17.30
CA THR A 28 -13.01 -5.64 17.85
C THR A 28 -12.07 -6.82 18.09
N SER A 29 -11.13 -7.06 17.17
CA SER A 29 -10.13 -8.11 17.33
C SER A 29 -9.20 -7.85 18.52
N ILE A 30 -8.65 -6.63 18.64
CA ILE A 30 -7.81 -6.23 19.78
C ILE A 30 -8.56 -6.46 21.08
N LYS A 31 -9.81 -5.97 21.16
CA LYS A 31 -10.63 -6.13 22.34
C LYS A 31 -10.83 -7.59 22.73
N GLY A 32 -11.15 -8.46 21.77
CA GLY A 32 -11.31 -9.90 22.02
C GLY A 32 -10.04 -10.58 22.55
N TYR A 33 -8.85 -10.21 22.00
CA TYR A 33 -7.59 -10.75 22.52
C TYR A 33 -7.25 -10.22 23.90
N VAL A 34 -7.53 -8.94 24.18
CA VAL A 34 -7.35 -8.38 25.53
C VAL A 34 -8.28 -9.06 26.54
N GLU A 35 -9.55 -9.24 26.20
CA GLU A 35 -10.52 -9.98 27.04
C GLU A 35 -10.04 -11.40 27.30
N GLY A 36 -9.55 -12.10 26.26
CA GLY A 36 -8.97 -13.44 26.43
C GLY A 36 -7.74 -13.50 27.33
N ILE A 37 -6.93 -12.45 27.40
CA ILE A 37 -5.85 -12.32 28.37
C ILE A 37 -6.42 -12.10 29.78
N MET A 38 -7.38 -11.21 29.93
CA MET A 38 -8.00 -10.89 31.23
C MET A 38 -8.75 -12.08 31.83
N ASP A 39 -9.40 -12.88 30.98
CA ASP A 39 -10.16 -14.07 31.39
C ASP A 39 -9.27 -15.31 31.59
N GLY A 40 -7.95 -15.18 31.41
CA GLY A 40 -7.00 -16.28 31.60
C GLY A 40 -7.01 -17.33 30.49
N VAL A 41 -7.59 -17.03 29.33
CA VAL A 41 -7.56 -17.94 28.15
C VAL A 41 -6.15 -18.10 27.60
N ALA A 42 -5.35 -17.04 27.69
CA ALA A 42 -3.92 -17.07 27.37
C ALA A 42 -3.12 -17.62 28.55
N ASP A 43 -3.30 -18.91 28.84
CA ASP A 43 -2.84 -19.62 30.03
C ASP A 43 -1.40 -20.16 29.93
N THR A 44 -0.74 -20.00 28.80
CA THR A 44 0.69 -20.36 28.61
C THR A 44 1.49 -19.17 28.07
N PRO A 45 2.83 -19.15 28.29
CA PRO A 45 3.70 -18.12 27.74
C PRO A 45 3.59 -17.99 26.23
N GLU A 46 3.47 -19.10 25.51
CA GLU A 46 3.37 -19.14 24.05
C GLU A 46 2.03 -18.52 23.56
N LYS A 47 0.93 -18.83 24.24
CA LYS A 47 -0.38 -18.23 23.95
C LYS A 47 -0.37 -16.72 24.27
N MET A 48 0.19 -16.34 25.40
CA MET A 48 0.34 -14.94 25.78
C MET A 48 1.14 -14.16 24.73
N ASP A 49 2.29 -14.66 24.31
CA ASP A 49 3.12 -14.05 23.29
C ASP A 49 2.37 -13.92 21.95
N LYS A 50 1.64 -14.96 21.55
CA LYS A 50 0.80 -14.94 20.34
C LYS A 50 -0.30 -13.87 20.43
N TYR A 51 -0.99 -13.75 21.57
CA TYR A 51 -2.04 -12.76 21.75
C TYR A 51 -1.50 -11.34 21.70
N ILE A 52 -0.38 -11.07 22.39
CA ILE A 52 0.28 -9.77 22.40
C ILE A 52 0.75 -9.39 20.99
N LYS A 53 1.41 -10.31 20.25
CA LYS A 53 1.82 -10.07 18.86
C LYS A 53 0.63 -9.78 17.94
N THR A 54 -0.49 -10.47 18.13
CA THR A 54 -1.69 -10.23 17.34
C THR A 54 -2.29 -8.84 17.62
N ILE A 55 -2.34 -8.44 18.90
CA ILE A 55 -2.79 -7.08 19.30
C ILE A 55 -1.88 -6.02 18.64
N TYR A 56 -0.56 -6.21 18.73
CA TYR A 56 0.41 -5.28 18.14
C TYR A 56 0.24 -5.15 16.62
N ASN A 57 0.08 -6.27 15.92
CA ASN A 57 -0.14 -6.27 14.47
C ASN A 57 -1.45 -5.56 14.09
N LYS A 58 -2.52 -5.77 14.87
CA LYS A 58 -3.81 -5.08 14.63
C LYS A 58 -3.74 -3.59 14.90
N ALA A 59 -2.96 -3.17 15.88
CA ALA A 59 -2.69 -1.75 16.12
C ALA A 59 -1.93 -1.11 14.95
N ASN A 60 -0.92 -1.79 14.41
CA ASN A 60 -0.19 -1.33 13.21
C ASN A 60 -1.10 -1.26 11.96
N ASP A 61 -2.03 -2.21 11.79
CA ASP A 61 -3.03 -2.15 10.73
C ASP A 61 -3.90 -0.89 10.83
N MET A 62 -4.29 -0.51 12.07
CA MET A 62 -5.05 0.72 12.32
C MET A 62 -4.25 1.98 12.00
N ASP A 63 -2.98 2.06 12.41
CA ASP A 63 -2.11 3.19 12.09
C ASP A 63 -1.98 3.38 10.59
N ARG A 64 -1.86 2.28 9.82
CA ARG A 64 -1.84 2.32 8.37
C ARG A 64 -3.14 2.90 7.79
N LEU A 65 -4.30 2.44 8.25
CA LEU A 65 -5.61 2.95 7.80
C LEU A 65 -5.80 4.44 8.10
N ILE A 66 -5.35 4.89 9.28
CA ILE A 66 -5.38 6.31 9.66
C ILE A 66 -4.49 7.14 8.74
N ASN A 67 -3.29 6.65 8.43
CA ASN A 67 -2.37 7.33 7.52
C ASN A 67 -2.92 7.40 6.09
N GLU A 68 -3.56 6.35 5.60
CA GLU A 68 -4.26 6.32 4.31
C GLU A 68 -5.38 7.37 4.27
N LEU A 69 -6.20 7.46 5.33
CA LEU A 69 -7.26 8.47 5.46
C LEU A 69 -6.69 9.90 5.48
N THR A 70 -5.62 10.12 6.22
CA THR A 70 -4.97 11.44 6.32
C THR A 70 -4.42 11.86 4.96
N THR A 71 -3.81 10.92 4.23
CA THR A 71 -3.30 11.16 2.87
C THR A 71 -4.45 11.52 1.93
N TYR A 72 -5.57 10.76 1.95
CA TYR A 72 -6.74 11.04 1.13
C TYR A 72 -7.34 12.43 1.44
N SER A 73 -7.53 12.76 2.72
CA SER A 73 -8.02 14.08 3.16
C SER A 73 -7.08 15.22 2.74
N GLY A 74 -5.78 14.96 2.72
CA GLY A 74 -4.75 15.89 2.24
C GLY A 74 -4.84 16.15 0.74
N ILE A 75 -5.04 15.10 -0.06
CA ILE A 75 -5.22 15.21 -1.53
C ILE A 75 -6.44 16.06 -1.87
N ASP A 76 -7.57 15.78 -1.23
CA ASP A 76 -8.84 16.48 -1.50
C ASP A 76 -8.81 17.95 -1.06
N SER A 77 -8.00 18.29 -0.04
CA SER A 77 -7.82 19.64 0.46
C SER A 77 -6.67 20.43 -0.18
N ASN A 78 -5.97 19.82 -1.16
CA ASN A 78 -4.77 20.42 -1.79
C ASN A 78 -3.68 20.84 -0.76
N LYS A 79 -3.61 20.13 0.38
CA LYS A 79 -2.73 20.45 1.52
C LYS A 79 -1.44 19.65 1.57
N ILE A 80 -1.23 18.72 0.62
CA ILE A 80 0.04 17.98 0.55
C ILE A 80 1.09 18.93 -0.03
N PRO A 81 2.13 19.29 0.73
CA PRO A 81 3.23 20.06 0.18
C PRO A 81 4.08 19.14 -0.71
N TYR A 82 3.83 19.13 -2.02
CA TYR A 82 4.64 18.39 -2.97
C TYR A 82 6.00 19.05 -3.18
N HIS A 83 7.05 18.25 -3.15
CA HIS A 83 8.43 18.66 -3.44
C HIS A 83 8.91 18.00 -4.73
N PHE A 84 8.64 18.65 -5.86
CA PHE A 84 9.02 18.14 -7.16
C PHE A 84 10.53 18.32 -7.44
N HIS A 85 11.16 17.26 -7.89
CA HIS A 85 12.55 17.21 -8.32
C HIS A 85 12.67 16.57 -9.69
N VAL A 86 13.76 16.91 -10.40
CA VAL A 86 14.16 16.17 -11.59
C VAL A 86 14.88 14.91 -11.12
N LEU A 87 14.34 13.74 -11.46
CA LEU A 87 14.87 12.44 -11.06
C LEU A 87 15.33 11.67 -12.29
N ASN A 88 16.53 11.12 -12.26
CA ASN A 88 16.92 10.09 -13.22
C ASN A 88 16.12 8.82 -12.91
N ILE A 89 15.37 8.32 -13.90
CA ILE A 89 14.44 7.21 -13.69
C ILE A 89 15.16 5.90 -13.40
N ALA A 90 16.32 5.67 -14.03
CA ALA A 90 17.09 4.45 -13.84
C ALA A 90 17.64 4.36 -12.40
N ASP A 91 18.27 5.44 -11.92
CA ASP A 91 18.84 5.50 -10.57
C ASP A 91 17.74 5.37 -9.52
N TYR A 92 16.63 6.11 -9.68
CA TYR A 92 15.52 6.10 -8.73
C TYR A 92 14.87 4.70 -8.59
N PHE A 93 14.63 4.03 -9.72
CA PHE A 93 14.02 2.70 -9.68
C PHE A 93 14.99 1.60 -9.25
N GLN A 94 16.30 1.76 -9.51
CA GLN A 94 17.30 0.85 -8.99
C GLN A 94 17.25 0.82 -7.45
N ASP A 95 17.26 1.99 -6.81
CA ASP A 95 17.15 2.10 -5.35
C ASP A 95 15.84 1.51 -4.82
N CYS A 96 14.70 1.83 -5.48
CA CYS A 96 13.39 1.29 -5.10
C CYS A 96 13.34 -0.24 -5.19
N VAL A 97 13.87 -0.82 -6.26
CA VAL A 97 13.88 -2.27 -6.51
C VAL A 97 14.77 -3.00 -5.50
N GLU A 98 15.92 -2.43 -5.17
CA GLU A 98 16.82 -3.00 -4.16
C GLU A 98 16.16 -3.06 -2.78
N GLU A 99 15.51 -1.96 -2.37
CA GLU A 99 14.82 -1.90 -1.08
C GLU A 99 13.66 -2.90 -0.99
N VAL A 100 12.79 -2.90 -2.00
CA VAL A 100 11.61 -3.78 -2.05
C VAL A 100 11.99 -5.24 -2.26
N GLY A 101 13.06 -5.50 -3.02
CA GLY A 101 13.51 -6.86 -3.34
C GLY A 101 13.85 -7.67 -2.10
N LEU A 102 14.47 -7.07 -1.09
CA LEU A 102 14.79 -7.74 0.17
C LEU A 102 13.54 -8.22 0.92
N ASP A 103 12.49 -7.41 0.95
CA ASP A 103 11.22 -7.75 1.61
C ASP A 103 10.46 -8.84 0.84
N LEU A 104 10.51 -8.81 -0.49
CA LEU A 104 9.85 -9.78 -1.35
C LEU A 104 10.55 -11.14 -1.31
N GLU A 105 11.87 -11.17 -1.27
CA GLU A 105 12.66 -12.41 -1.15
C GLU A 105 12.32 -13.15 0.15
N GLN A 106 12.16 -12.44 1.27
CA GLN A 106 11.74 -13.04 2.54
C GLN A 106 10.34 -13.68 2.48
N LYS A 107 9.50 -13.26 1.52
CA LYS A 107 8.14 -13.77 1.30
C LYS A 107 8.07 -14.80 0.18
N ASP A 108 9.21 -15.26 -0.35
CA ASP A 108 9.31 -16.17 -1.51
C ASP A 108 8.62 -15.62 -2.77
N ILE A 109 8.69 -14.30 -2.96
CA ILE A 109 8.16 -13.60 -4.13
C ILE A 109 9.33 -13.16 -5.01
N GLN A 110 9.32 -13.58 -6.27
CA GLN A 110 10.32 -13.20 -7.26
C GLN A 110 10.01 -11.79 -7.80
N LEU A 111 10.98 -10.89 -7.72
CA LEU A 111 10.92 -9.56 -8.33
C LEU A 111 11.79 -9.54 -9.59
N ASN A 112 11.19 -9.16 -10.72
CA ASN A 112 11.89 -8.90 -11.97
C ASN A 112 11.82 -7.41 -12.27
N TYR A 113 12.94 -6.81 -12.67
CA TYR A 113 13.01 -5.41 -13.06
C TYR A 113 13.64 -5.26 -14.45
N THR A 114 12.98 -4.52 -15.29
CA THR A 114 13.46 -4.24 -16.65
C THR A 114 13.28 -2.76 -16.96
N ASN A 115 14.38 -2.05 -17.17
CA ASN A 115 14.36 -0.67 -17.65
C ASN A 115 14.65 -0.66 -19.16
N LEU A 116 13.67 -0.24 -19.95
CA LEU A 116 13.75 -0.08 -21.40
C LEU A 116 13.88 1.39 -21.83
N ALA A 117 13.88 2.32 -20.86
CA ALA A 117 14.14 3.73 -21.14
C ALA A 117 15.65 4.00 -21.28
N PRO A 118 16.06 5.02 -22.08
CA PRO A 118 17.44 5.48 -22.12
C PRO A 118 17.99 5.82 -20.74
N ALA A 119 19.29 5.61 -20.52
CA ALA A 119 19.92 5.78 -19.21
C ALA A 119 19.88 7.23 -18.68
N ASP A 120 19.71 8.21 -19.56
CA ASP A 120 19.62 9.64 -19.24
C ASP A 120 18.18 10.15 -19.13
N THR A 121 17.19 9.25 -19.21
CA THR A 121 15.77 9.62 -19.08
C THR A 121 15.48 10.15 -17.67
N CYS A 122 14.94 11.37 -17.63
CA CYS A 122 14.56 12.04 -16.38
C CYS A 122 13.06 12.34 -16.34
N ILE A 123 12.51 12.31 -15.13
CA ILE A 123 11.11 12.70 -14.84
C ILE A 123 11.07 13.81 -13.80
N VAL A 124 9.98 14.57 -13.77
CA VAL A 124 9.70 15.52 -12.70
C VAL A 124 8.69 14.89 -11.75
N ALA A 125 9.13 14.55 -10.56
CA ALA A 125 8.29 13.90 -9.55
C ALA A 125 8.70 14.29 -8.13
N ASP A 126 7.80 14.07 -7.18
CA ASP A 126 8.14 14.07 -5.75
C ASP A 126 8.59 12.65 -5.38
N PRO A 127 9.87 12.44 -5.02
CA PRO A 127 10.42 11.10 -4.81
C PRO A 127 9.73 10.36 -3.66
N GLU A 128 9.33 11.06 -2.60
CA GLU A 128 8.65 10.42 -1.47
C GLU A 128 7.22 10.01 -1.81
N GLN A 129 6.48 10.85 -2.54
CA GLN A 129 5.13 10.51 -2.95
C GLN A 129 5.13 9.41 -4.01
N LEU A 130 6.06 9.44 -4.96
CA LEU A 130 6.23 8.36 -5.94
C LEU A 130 6.56 7.02 -5.25
N LYS A 131 7.43 7.04 -4.24
CA LYS A 131 7.74 5.85 -3.43
C LYS A 131 6.50 5.29 -2.73
N LYS A 132 5.63 6.14 -2.19
CA LYS A 132 4.36 5.72 -1.59
C LYS A 132 3.45 5.03 -2.61
N VAL A 133 3.37 5.56 -3.84
CA VAL A 133 2.58 4.94 -4.92
C VAL A 133 3.11 3.53 -5.21
N ILE A 134 4.41 3.39 -5.43
CA ILE A 134 5.05 2.11 -5.73
C ILE A 134 4.81 1.10 -4.59
N ASN A 135 5.05 1.52 -3.35
CA ASN A 135 4.88 0.67 -2.17
C ASN A 135 3.41 0.24 -1.99
N ASN A 136 2.44 1.11 -2.26
CA ASN A 136 1.02 0.76 -2.19
C ASN A 136 0.64 -0.29 -3.24
N ILE A 137 1.13 -0.15 -4.48
CA ILE A 137 0.86 -1.14 -5.53
C ILE A 137 1.50 -2.48 -5.17
N ILE A 138 2.77 -2.50 -4.78
CA ILE A 138 3.49 -3.73 -4.41
C ILE A 138 2.86 -4.38 -3.18
N SER A 139 2.49 -3.62 -2.16
CA SER A 139 1.78 -4.13 -0.98
C SER A 139 0.45 -4.78 -1.34
N ASN A 140 -0.29 -4.21 -2.29
CA ASN A 140 -1.51 -4.82 -2.81
C ASN A 140 -1.21 -6.11 -3.56
N SER A 141 -0.22 -6.13 -4.44
CA SER A 141 0.21 -7.34 -5.14
C SER A 141 0.56 -8.47 -4.17
N VAL A 142 1.35 -8.18 -3.13
CA VAL A 142 1.70 -9.15 -2.07
C VAL A 142 0.46 -9.64 -1.33
N LYS A 143 -0.46 -8.74 -0.96
CA LYS A 143 -1.69 -9.07 -0.21
C LYS A 143 -2.62 -10.00 -0.98
N TYR A 144 -2.70 -9.82 -2.29
CA TYR A 144 -3.60 -10.59 -3.16
C TYR A 144 -2.87 -11.68 -3.97
N MET A 145 -1.61 -11.96 -3.61
CA MET A 145 -0.86 -13.09 -4.18
C MET A 145 -1.60 -14.40 -3.94
N GLY A 146 -1.55 -15.31 -4.90
CA GLY A 146 -2.11 -16.66 -4.80
C GLY A 146 -1.26 -17.59 -3.93
N HIS A 147 -1.54 -18.89 -4.03
CA HIS A 147 -0.77 -19.93 -3.34
C HIS A 147 0.46 -20.41 -4.13
N ASP A 148 0.58 -20.01 -5.39
CA ASP A 148 1.73 -20.34 -6.24
C ASP A 148 2.89 -19.38 -5.93
N LYS A 149 4.08 -19.71 -6.44
CA LYS A 149 5.24 -18.83 -6.32
C LYS A 149 4.88 -17.43 -6.86
N GLY A 150 4.97 -16.45 -5.99
CA GLY A 150 4.67 -15.05 -6.34
C GLY A 150 5.69 -14.48 -7.33
N ILE A 151 5.21 -13.75 -8.32
CA ILE A 151 6.04 -13.03 -9.29
C ILE A 151 5.51 -11.61 -9.41
N ILE A 152 6.41 -10.64 -9.31
CA ILE A 152 6.13 -9.23 -9.59
C ILE A 152 7.13 -8.76 -10.65
N ASP A 153 6.62 -8.22 -11.75
CA ASP A 153 7.40 -7.64 -12.84
C ASP A 153 7.25 -6.12 -12.84
N ILE A 154 8.36 -5.40 -12.78
CA ILE A 154 8.41 -3.93 -12.93
C ILE A 154 9.09 -3.62 -14.26
N ARG A 155 8.42 -2.86 -15.12
CA ARG A 155 8.95 -2.42 -16.41
C ARG A 155 8.85 -0.91 -16.55
N ILE A 156 9.92 -0.30 -17.05
CA ILE A 156 9.99 1.13 -17.35
C ILE A 156 10.10 1.28 -18.88
N LEU A 157 9.20 2.06 -19.45
CA LEU A 157 9.14 2.34 -20.88
C LEU A 157 9.19 3.85 -21.14
N ASP A 158 9.97 4.26 -22.11
CA ASP A 158 9.97 5.64 -22.63
C ASP A 158 8.92 5.76 -23.74
N GLU A 159 7.99 6.70 -23.59
CA GLU A 159 6.95 7.02 -24.58
C GLU A 159 7.21 8.39 -25.26
N GLY A 160 8.41 8.93 -25.13
CA GLY A 160 8.83 10.22 -25.67
C GLY A 160 8.51 11.40 -24.76
N GLU A 161 7.23 11.79 -24.66
CA GLU A 161 6.81 12.88 -23.77
C GLU A 161 6.49 12.43 -22.33
N SER A 162 6.43 11.13 -22.12
CA SER A 162 6.14 10.51 -20.83
C SER A 162 6.93 9.22 -20.62
N VAL A 163 7.04 8.81 -19.37
CA VAL A 163 7.55 7.50 -18.98
C VAL A 163 6.42 6.68 -18.44
N ARG A 164 6.27 5.45 -18.94
CA ARG A 164 5.32 4.48 -18.44
C ARG A 164 6.02 3.53 -17.47
N ILE A 165 5.42 3.39 -16.29
CA ILE A 165 5.83 2.45 -15.26
C ILE A 165 4.75 1.37 -15.20
N GLU A 166 5.12 0.12 -15.49
CA GLU A 166 4.24 -1.03 -15.40
C GLU A 166 4.66 -1.90 -14.22
N ILE A 167 3.70 -2.25 -13.38
CA ILE A 167 3.87 -3.19 -12.28
C ILE A 167 2.84 -4.28 -12.47
N GLU A 168 3.28 -5.50 -12.75
CA GLU A 168 2.44 -6.66 -13.03
C GLU A 168 2.70 -7.73 -11.97
N ASP A 169 1.63 -8.39 -11.50
CA ASP A 169 1.73 -9.52 -10.59
C ASP A 169 0.95 -10.74 -11.12
N ASN A 170 1.31 -11.92 -10.63
CA ASN A 170 0.62 -13.17 -10.95
C ASN A 170 -0.42 -13.55 -9.88
N GLY A 171 -0.92 -12.59 -9.11
CA GLY A 171 -1.92 -12.79 -8.07
C GLY A 171 -3.32 -13.12 -8.60
N LYS A 172 -4.31 -13.03 -7.72
CA LYS A 172 -5.71 -13.38 -8.02
C LYS A 172 -6.41 -12.44 -9.00
N GLY A 173 -5.80 -11.29 -9.30
CA GLY A 173 -6.39 -10.25 -10.11
C GLY A 173 -7.57 -9.54 -9.42
N ILE A 174 -8.19 -8.61 -10.15
CA ILE A 174 -9.36 -7.85 -9.71
C ILE A 174 -10.56 -8.33 -10.53
N ALA A 175 -11.66 -8.69 -9.86
CA ALA A 175 -12.87 -9.10 -10.55
C ALA A 175 -13.48 -7.93 -11.35
N ALA A 176 -14.03 -8.20 -12.54
CA ALA A 176 -14.55 -7.16 -13.43
C ALA A 176 -15.63 -6.26 -12.77
N LYS A 177 -16.34 -6.75 -11.76
CA LYS A 177 -17.32 -5.97 -10.98
C LYS A 177 -16.68 -5.01 -9.96
N ASP A 178 -15.40 -5.15 -9.69
CA ASP A 178 -14.65 -4.39 -8.68
C ASP A 178 -13.65 -3.39 -9.34
N ILE A 179 -13.65 -3.32 -10.69
CA ILE A 179 -12.98 -2.33 -11.53
C ILE A 179 -13.97 -1.17 -11.89
#